data_851234f0415e6831f04377038b981e50
#
_entry.id   851234f0415e6831f04377038b981e50
#
_cell.length_a   1.000
_cell.length_b   1.000
_cell.length_c   1.000
_cell.angle_alpha   90.00
_cell.angle_beta   90.00
_cell.angle_gamma   90.00
#
_symmetry.space_group_name_H-M   'P 1'
#
loop_
_entity.id
_entity.type
_entity.pdbx_description
1 polymer ?
#
loop_
_entity_poly.entity_id
_entity_poly.type
_entity_poly.pdbx_seq_one_letter_code
_entity_poly.pdbx_strand_id
1 'polypeptide(L)'
;MVQKISVEKKHTDDCSFMAFGYNPFITSASPYHGAYLAVVESVCKLIASGASFEDTYLTFQEYFERLGKDPKRWGKPLAALLGAFRAQMELGIGAIGGKDSMSGSFEKLDVPPTLVSFAVTTGKTGEVVSPEFKAAGHKVCLLTPAYDENGLPETASLLETFDTVTELLRSGKAVAAYTPGMGGIAEAVMKMGFGNGLGFAFDDALTLDELFGYAYGSFVLEMADGTVGKVLGVTTADGSFSYHGEALSQTQVLGAYEDKLESVYACNIPTPAQSMETFSYEATQRKAPAVKVAKPKVLIPAFPGTNCEYDSAKAVRDAGAEPEIIVINNLSADGIARSVERFAEELKTAQVVFIPGGFSGG
;
A
#
# COMPACT_ATOMS: atom_id res chain seq x y z
N MET A 1 -2.65 6.13 2.23
CA MET A 1 -1.47 6.96 2.58
C MET A 1 -1.40 8.12 1.61
N VAL A 2 -1.21 9.33 2.11
CA VAL A 2 -1.02 10.52 1.26
C VAL A 2 0.31 11.17 1.65
N GLN A 3 1.12 11.52 0.67
CA GLN A 3 2.44 12.12 0.90
C GLN A 3 2.67 13.29 -0.03
N LYS A 4 3.10 14.43 0.51
CA LYS A 4 3.54 15.59 -0.26
C LYS A 4 4.70 15.23 -1.17
N ILE A 5 4.65 15.64 -2.44
CA ILE A 5 5.75 15.41 -3.37
C ILE A 5 6.95 16.26 -2.94
N SER A 6 8.09 15.61 -2.79
CA SER A 6 9.33 16.28 -2.41
C SER A 6 9.90 17.06 -3.59
N VAL A 7 10.16 18.33 -3.38
CA VAL A 7 10.87 19.22 -4.33
C VAL A 7 12.01 19.89 -3.60
N GLU A 8 13.22 19.86 -4.19
CA GLU A 8 14.40 20.44 -3.56
C GLU A 8 14.22 21.92 -3.25
N LYS A 9 14.41 22.30 -1.98
CA LYS A 9 14.42 23.70 -1.48
C LYS A 9 13.14 24.50 -1.82
N LYS A 10 12.05 23.84 -2.14
CA LYS A 10 10.76 24.46 -2.48
C LYS A 10 9.61 23.71 -1.79
N HIS A 11 8.43 24.27 -1.86
CA HIS A 11 7.18 23.64 -1.42
C HIS A 11 6.26 23.44 -2.61
N THR A 12 5.47 22.38 -2.59
CA THR A 12 4.38 22.12 -3.53
C THR A 12 3.14 21.72 -2.78
N ASP A 13 1.98 21.96 -3.38
CA ASP A 13 0.70 21.44 -2.91
C ASP A 13 0.33 20.13 -3.60
N ASP A 14 1.20 19.64 -4.48
CA ASP A 14 1.04 18.33 -5.08
C ASP A 14 1.35 17.23 -4.06
N CYS A 15 0.55 16.19 -4.08
CA CYS A 15 0.74 15.00 -3.24
C CYS A 15 0.48 13.73 -4.04
N SER A 16 1.07 12.65 -3.60
CA SER A 16 0.76 11.31 -4.09
C SER A 16 -0.20 10.62 -3.12
N PHE A 17 -1.13 9.87 -3.67
CA PHE A 17 -2.01 8.98 -2.95
C PHE A 17 -1.59 7.55 -3.24
N MET A 18 -1.58 6.69 -2.22
CA MET A 18 -1.37 5.26 -2.36
C MET A 18 -2.27 4.51 -1.40
N ALA A 19 -2.93 3.49 -1.89
CA ALA A 19 -3.73 2.59 -1.09
C ALA A 19 -3.55 1.15 -1.55
N PHE A 20 -3.88 0.18 -0.70
CA PHE A 20 -3.80 -1.23 -1.05
C PHE A 20 -5.11 -1.96 -0.78
N GLY A 21 -5.32 -3.06 -1.52
CA GLY A 21 -6.42 -3.98 -1.31
C GLY A 21 -5.91 -5.42 -1.26
N TYR A 22 -6.47 -6.21 -0.33
CA TYR A 22 -6.19 -7.63 -0.17
C TYR A 22 -7.10 -8.25 0.89
N ASN A 23 -7.65 -9.43 0.59
CA ASN A 23 -8.39 -10.23 1.56
C ASN A 23 -7.96 -11.70 1.47
N PRO A 24 -7.23 -12.25 2.48
CA PRO A 24 -6.72 -13.62 2.48
C PRO A 24 -7.83 -14.69 2.47
N PHE A 25 -9.01 -14.40 3.01
CA PHE A 25 -10.12 -15.34 3.05
C PHE A 25 -10.77 -15.51 1.68
N ILE A 26 -11.01 -14.40 0.97
CA ILE A 26 -11.54 -14.43 -0.39
C ILE A 26 -10.55 -15.09 -1.34
N THR A 27 -9.25 -14.72 -1.26
CA THR A 27 -8.22 -15.30 -2.15
C THR A 27 -8.03 -16.79 -1.91
N SER A 28 -8.19 -17.26 -0.67
CA SER A 28 -8.12 -18.69 -0.35
C SER A 28 -9.29 -19.46 -0.94
N ALA A 29 -10.49 -18.86 -0.99
CA ALA A 29 -11.68 -19.45 -1.61
C ALA A 29 -11.63 -19.35 -3.15
N SER A 30 -11.23 -18.20 -3.67
CA SER A 30 -11.11 -17.92 -5.11
C SER A 30 -10.03 -16.86 -5.37
N PRO A 31 -8.83 -17.26 -5.82
CA PRO A 31 -7.78 -16.30 -6.18
C PRO A 31 -8.23 -15.28 -7.23
N TYR A 32 -9.11 -15.68 -8.15
CA TYR A 32 -9.69 -14.81 -9.18
C TYR A 32 -10.51 -13.66 -8.57
N HIS A 33 -11.50 -14.00 -7.71
CA HIS A 33 -12.35 -13.00 -7.06
C HIS A 33 -11.54 -12.13 -6.08
N GLY A 34 -10.62 -12.75 -5.33
CA GLY A 34 -9.76 -12.03 -4.41
C GLY A 34 -8.90 -10.98 -5.09
N ALA A 35 -8.30 -11.30 -6.22
CA ALA A 35 -7.47 -10.37 -6.98
C ALA A 35 -8.31 -9.26 -7.66
N TYR A 36 -9.47 -9.58 -8.22
CA TYR A 36 -10.41 -8.58 -8.74
C TYR A 36 -10.80 -7.58 -7.67
N LEU A 37 -11.25 -8.07 -6.51
CA LEU A 37 -11.70 -7.24 -5.40
C LEU A 37 -10.54 -6.49 -4.74
N ALA A 38 -9.31 -7.01 -4.77
CA ALA A 38 -8.12 -6.28 -4.32
C ALA A 38 -7.89 -5.00 -5.15
N VAL A 39 -8.09 -5.08 -6.49
CA VAL A 39 -8.04 -3.90 -7.35
C VAL A 39 -9.14 -2.92 -6.99
N VAL A 40 -10.39 -3.36 -6.89
CA VAL A 40 -11.52 -2.52 -6.52
C VAL A 40 -11.29 -1.84 -5.18
N GLU A 41 -10.86 -2.58 -4.15
CA GLU A 41 -10.61 -2.05 -2.81
C GLU A 41 -9.51 -0.97 -2.82
N SER A 42 -8.39 -1.22 -3.50
CA SER A 42 -7.29 -0.26 -3.55
C SER A 42 -7.71 1.07 -4.20
N VAL A 43 -8.52 1.02 -5.26
CA VAL A 43 -9.06 2.20 -5.93
C VAL A 43 -10.07 2.92 -5.04
N CYS A 44 -11.02 2.20 -4.43
CA CYS A 44 -11.99 2.79 -3.50
C CYS A 44 -11.32 3.54 -2.35
N LYS A 45 -10.24 2.99 -1.79
CA LYS A 45 -9.45 3.64 -0.73
C LYS A 45 -8.76 4.93 -1.19
N LEU A 46 -8.33 5.03 -2.45
CA LEU A 46 -7.81 6.29 -2.99
C LEU A 46 -8.90 7.35 -3.00
N ILE A 47 -10.07 7.02 -3.54
CA ILE A 47 -11.22 7.94 -3.65
C ILE A 47 -11.70 8.35 -2.26
N ALA A 48 -11.82 7.41 -1.32
CA ALA A 48 -12.18 7.70 0.07
C ALA A 48 -11.19 8.66 0.76
N SER A 49 -9.92 8.68 0.32
CA SER A 49 -8.90 9.61 0.81
C SER A 49 -8.94 10.99 0.13
N GLY A 50 -9.88 11.22 -0.78
CA GLY A 50 -10.05 12.48 -1.50
C GLY A 50 -9.39 12.55 -2.88
N ALA A 51 -8.80 11.46 -3.38
CA ALA A 51 -8.34 11.41 -4.76
C ALA A 51 -9.52 11.33 -5.75
N SER A 52 -9.32 11.79 -6.98
CA SER A 52 -10.19 11.44 -8.12
C SER A 52 -9.74 10.10 -8.73
N PHE A 53 -10.63 9.48 -9.50
CA PHE A 53 -10.30 8.23 -10.21
C PHE A 53 -9.37 8.48 -11.40
N GLU A 54 -9.27 9.71 -11.90
CA GLU A 54 -8.43 10.09 -13.02
C GLU A 54 -6.94 9.78 -12.75
N ASP A 55 -6.22 9.39 -13.79
CA ASP A 55 -4.77 9.08 -13.74
C ASP A 55 -4.38 8.09 -12.65
N THR A 56 -5.26 7.14 -12.34
CA THR A 56 -4.97 6.06 -11.42
C THR A 56 -4.18 4.95 -12.12
N TYR A 57 -3.08 4.54 -11.50
CA TYR A 57 -2.25 3.41 -11.93
C TYR A 57 -2.17 2.36 -10.83
N LEU A 58 -1.84 1.13 -11.23
CA LEU A 58 -1.71 0.01 -10.32
C LEU A 58 -0.28 -0.51 -10.27
N THR A 59 0.07 -1.14 -9.15
CA THR A 59 1.23 -2.02 -9.04
C THR A 59 0.86 -3.22 -8.18
N PHE A 60 1.32 -4.42 -8.55
CA PHE A 60 0.93 -5.63 -7.87
C PHE A 60 2.10 -6.25 -7.10
N GLN A 61 1.83 -6.74 -5.91
CA GLN A 61 2.73 -7.60 -5.18
C GLN A 61 2.09 -8.99 -5.07
N GLU A 62 2.74 -9.97 -5.66
CA GLU A 62 2.28 -11.36 -5.61
C GLU A 62 3.18 -12.19 -4.70
N TYR A 63 2.57 -13.08 -3.93
CA TYR A 63 3.26 -14.05 -3.09
C TYR A 63 2.46 -15.33 -3.00
N PHE A 64 3.01 -16.41 -3.56
CA PHE A 64 2.37 -17.71 -3.63
C PHE A 64 3.26 -18.78 -3.01
N GLU A 65 2.64 -19.91 -2.67
CA GLU A 65 3.33 -21.13 -2.24
C GLU A 65 4.32 -21.62 -3.30
N ARG A 66 5.24 -22.48 -2.92
CA ARG A 66 6.13 -23.15 -3.89
C ARG A 66 5.31 -23.99 -4.86
N LEU A 67 5.39 -23.66 -6.13
CA LEU A 67 4.52 -24.23 -7.16
C LEU A 67 4.89 -25.69 -7.50
N GLY A 68 6.20 -26.02 -7.49
CA GLY A 68 6.68 -27.35 -7.82
C GLY A 68 6.23 -27.83 -9.20
N LYS A 69 5.73 -29.08 -9.27
CA LYS A 69 5.20 -29.70 -10.48
C LYS A 69 3.67 -29.91 -10.42
N ASP A 70 2.99 -29.36 -9.43
CA ASP A 70 1.55 -29.49 -9.26
C ASP A 70 0.81 -28.45 -10.12
N PRO A 71 0.04 -28.86 -11.15
CA PRO A 71 -0.72 -27.91 -11.99
C PRO A 71 -1.72 -27.04 -11.22
N LYS A 72 -2.28 -27.55 -10.11
CA LYS A 72 -3.23 -26.80 -9.30
C LYS A 72 -2.55 -25.63 -8.59
N ARG A 73 -1.30 -25.82 -8.14
CA ARG A 73 -0.51 -24.74 -7.56
C ARG A 73 -0.20 -23.65 -8.59
N TRP A 74 0.11 -24.02 -9.82
CA TRP A 74 0.30 -23.10 -10.95
C TRP A 74 -0.99 -22.38 -11.36
N GLY A 75 -2.14 -23.02 -11.18
CA GLY A 75 -3.45 -22.44 -11.45
C GLY A 75 -3.82 -21.27 -10.54
N LYS A 76 -3.29 -21.19 -9.31
CA LYS A 76 -3.61 -20.12 -8.35
C LYS A 76 -3.10 -18.76 -8.80
N PRO A 77 -1.78 -18.56 -9.11
CA PRO A 77 -1.31 -17.28 -9.63
C PRO A 77 -1.98 -16.92 -10.97
N LEU A 78 -2.21 -17.90 -11.86
CA LEU A 78 -2.92 -17.62 -13.11
C LEU A 78 -4.34 -17.11 -12.86
N ALA A 79 -5.09 -17.71 -11.94
CA ALA A 79 -6.43 -17.26 -11.59
C ALA A 79 -6.42 -15.85 -10.99
N ALA A 80 -5.47 -15.56 -10.12
CA ALA A 80 -5.31 -14.22 -9.55
C ALA A 80 -5.01 -13.17 -10.63
N LEU A 81 -4.05 -13.44 -11.53
CA LEU A 81 -3.73 -12.58 -12.66
C LEU A 81 -4.93 -12.32 -13.56
N LEU A 82 -5.74 -13.34 -13.86
CA LEU A 82 -6.96 -13.18 -14.67
C LEU A 82 -8.00 -12.29 -13.98
N GLY A 83 -8.17 -12.41 -12.66
CA GLY A 83 -9.04 -11.53 -11.88
C GLY A 83 -8.58 -10.09 -11.90
N ALA A 84 -7.30 -9.85 -11.62
CA ALA A 84 -6.70 -8.51 -11.68
C ALA A 84 -6.72 -7.93 -13.11
N PHE A 85 -6.50 -8.76 -14.14
CA PHE A 85 -6.59 -8.34 -15.53
C PHE A 85 -8.00 -7.90 -15.90
N ARG A 86 -9.03 -8.68 -15.51
CA ARG A 86 -10.43 -8.30 -15.74
C ARG A 86 -10.73 -6.93 -15.11
N ALA A 87 -10.36 -6.71 -13.85
CA ALA A 87 -10.58 -5.45 -13.17
C ALA A 87 -9.88 -4.27 -13.89
N GLN A 88 -8.66 -4.46 -14.38
CA GLN A 88 -7.94 -3.44 -15.16
C GLN A 88 -8.67 -3.09 -16.46
N MET A 89 -9.13 -4.11 -17.19
CA MET A 89 -9.85 -3.90 -18.44
C MET A 89 -11.18 -3.20 -18.24
N GLU A 90 -11.93 -3.58 -17.20
CA GLU A 90 -13.23 -2.99 -16.90
C GLU A 90 -13.11 -1.55 -16.38
N LEU A 91 -12.12 -1.25 -15.56
CA LEU A 91 -11.87 0.10 -15.05
C LEU A 91 -11.07 0.99 -16.01
N GLY A 92 -10.48 0.43 -17.05
CA GLY A 92 -9.67 1.18 -18.01
C GLY A 92 -8.35 1.71 -17.42
N ILE A 93 -7.81 1.06 -16.37
CA ILE A 93 -6.54 1.42 -15.72
C ILE A 93 -5.52 0.30 -15.86
N GLY A 94 -4.23 0.64 -15.77
CA GLY A 94 -3.15 -0.32 -15.99
C GLY A 94 -2.20 -0.47 -14.81
N ALA A 95 -1.67 -1.70 -14.63
CA ALA A 95 -0.54 -1.93 -13.77
C ALA A 95 0.75 -1.48 -14.46
N ILE A 96 1.52 -0.62 -13.79
CA ILE A 96 2.78 -0.07 -14.30
C ILE A 96 4.00 -0.86 -13.83
N GLY A 97 3.80 -1.84 -12.97
CA GLY A 97 4.87 -2.69 -12.45
C GLY A 97 4.36 -3.61 -11.35
N GLY A 98 5.29 -4.27 -10.72
CA GLY A 98 5.00 -5.17 -9.62
C GLY A 98 6.18 -6.08 -9.30
N LYS A 99 5.93 -7.02 -8.40
CA LYS A 99 6.90 -8.02 -7.99
C LYS A 99 6.17 -9.30 -7.64
N ASP A 100 6.68 -10.43 -8.07
CA ASP A 100 6.16 -11.74 -7.73
C ASP A 100 7.17 -12.60 -6.98
N SER A 101 6.68 -13.56 -6.23
CA SER A 101 7.48 -14.60 -5.59
C SER A 101 6.66 -15.86 -5.36
N MET A 102 7.26 -17.00 -5.68
CA MET A 102 6.66 -18.34 -5.51
C MET A 102 7.43 -19.14 -4.44
N SER A 103 7.81 -18.48 -3.34
CA SER A 103 8.60 -19.07 -2.26
C SER A 103 7.85 -19.16 -0.92
N GLY A 104 6.54 -18.91 -0.92
CA GLY A 104 5.70 -18.82 0.27
C GLY A 104 5.32 -20.15 0.89
N SER A 105 6.26 -21.09 0.99
CA SER A 105 6.07 -22.35 1.71
C SER A 105 7.17 -22.52 2.75
N PHE A 106 6.77 -22.81 3.99
CA PHE A 106 7.65 -23.12 5.10
C PHE A 106 7.18 -24.40 5.79
N GLU A 107 7.98 -25.46 5.69
CA GLU A 107 7.63 -26.81 6.17
C GLU A 107 6.28 -27.28 5.59
N LYS A 108 5.23 -27.32 6.43
CA LYS A 108 3.87 -27.73 6.07
C LYS A 108 2.91 -26.54 5.86
N LEU A 109 3.39 -25.32 6.04
CA LEU A 109 2.62 -24.10 5.89
C LEU A 109 2.82 -23.52 4.49
N ASP A 110 1.73 -23.27 3.81
CA ASP A 110 1.68 -22.51 2.58
C ASP A 110 0.99 -21.16 2.86
N VAL A 111 1.51 -20.07 2.31
CA VAL A 111 0.81 -18.78 2.38
C VAL A 111 -0.51 -18.85 1.60
N PRO A 112 -1.54 -18.10 2.02
CA PRO A 112 -2.72 -17.90 1.18
C PRO A 112 -2.31 -17.37 -0.20
N PRO A 113 -3.05 -17.71 -1.28
CA PRO A 113 -2.83 -17.08 -2.57
C PRO A 113 -2.87 -15.56 -2.42
N THR A 114 -1.79 -14.88 -2.72
CA THR A 114 -1.67 -13.44 -2.45
C THR A 114 -1.41 -12.67 -3.72
N LEU A 115 -2.35 -11.79 -4.08
CA LEU A 115 -2.15 -10.68 -4.97
C LEU A 115 -2.64 -9.44 -4.25
N VAL A 116 -1.71 -8.59 -3.81
CA VAL A 116 -2.03 -7.28 -3.26
C VAL A 116 -2.02 -6.26 -4.39
N SER A 117 -3.11 -5.54 -4.55
CA SER A 117 -3.17 -4.39 -5.45
C SER A 117 -2.79 -3.13 -4.69
N PHE A 118 -1.85 -2.38 -5.22
CA PHE A 118 -1.58 -1.01 -4.81
C PHE A 118 -2.07 -0.08 -5.91
N ALA A 119 -2.99 0.82 -5.58
CA ALA A 119 -3.43 1.88 -6.45
C ALA A 119 -2.69 3.17 -6.09
N VAL A 120 -2.25 3.92 -7.09
CA VAL A 120 -1.53 5.18 -6.94
C VAL A 120 -2.08 6.23 -7.88
N THR A 121 -2.14 7.47 -7.40
CA THR A 121 -2.45 8.65 -8.20
C THR A 121 -1.82 9.89 -7.58
N THR A 122 -1.99 11.04 -8.22
CA THR A 122 -1.56 12.34 -7.70
C THR A 122 -2.78 13.26 -7.51
N GLY A 123 -2.64 14.27 -6.68
CA GLY A 123 -3.66 15.28 -6.44
C GLY A 123 -3.11 16.44 -5.62
N LYS A 124 -4.00 17.25 -5.06
CA LYS A 124 -3.65 18.41 -4.25
C LYS A 124 -3.86 18.16 -2.75
N THR A 125 -2.98 18.68 -1.93
CA THR A 125 -3.09 18.54 -0.46
C THR A 125 -4.39 19.09 0.12
N GLY A 126 -4.98 20.11 -0.51
CA GLY A 126 -6.28 20.68 -0.11
C GLY A 126 -7.49 19.79 -0.39
N GLU A 127 -7.31 18.71 -1.14
CA GLU A 127 -8.34 17.74 -1.49
C GLU A 127 -8.32 16.50 -0.61
N VAL A 128 -7.31 16.36 0.23
CA VAL A 128 -7.13 15.18 1.10
C VAL A 128 -8.22 15.14 2.17
N VAL A 129 -8.87 13.99 2.28
CA VAL A 129 -9.86 13.70 3.30
C VAL A 129 -9.35 12.57 4.19
N SER A 130 -9.32 12.80 5.49
CA SER A 130 -8.97 11.78 6.46
C SER A 130 -10.22 10.98 6.89
N PRO A 131 -10.07 9.68 7.24
CA PRO A 131 -11.22 8.79 7.38
C PRO A 131 -11.98 8.90 8.69
N GLU A 132 -11.41 9.51 9.74
CA GLU A 132 -12.06 9.60 11.05
C GLU A 132 -13.33 10.47 11.03
N PHE A 133 -14.33 10.12 11.86
CA PHE A 133 -15.53 10.95 12.05
C PHE A 133 -15.17 12.35 12.56
N LYS A 134 -15.84 13.37 12.04
CA LYS A 134 -15.52 14.79 12.30
C LYS A 134 -16.36 15.41 13.41
N ALA A 135 -17.64 15.04 13.51
CA ALA A 135 -18.54 15.62 14.50
C ALA A 135 -19.61 14.62 14.95
N ALA A 136 -20.09 14.78 16.18
CA ALA A 136 -21.24 14.04 16.66
C ALA A 136 -22.55 14.61 16.05
N GLY A 137 -23.53 13.73 15.84
CA GLY A 137 -24.84 14.08 15.27
C GLY A 137 -24.90 14.02 13.75
N HIS A 138 -23.80 13.72 13.09
CA HIS A 138 -23.79 13.51 11.64
C HIS A 138 -24.40 12.15 11.29
N LYS A 139 -25.17 12.11 10.20
CA LYS A 139 -25.62 10.86 9.62
C LYS A 139 -24.47 10.20 8.88
N VAL A 140 -24.39 8.88 8.99
CA VAL A 140 -23.44 8.08 8.20
C VAL A 140 -24.22 7.21 7.23
N CYS A 141 -23.80 7.24 5.98
CA CYS A 141 -24.49 6.59 4.88
C CYS A 141 -23.58 5.57 4.18
N LEU A 142 -24.19 4.52 3.65
CA LEU A 142 -23.56 3.56 2.75
C LEU A 142 -24.01 3.85 1.32
N LEU A 143 -23.07 4.15 0.45
CA LEU A 143 -23.27 4.19 -0.99
C LEU A 143 -22.68 2.92 -1.61
N THR A 144 -23.50 2.14 -2.30
CA THR A 144 -23.19 0.81 -2.79
C THR A 144 -23.41 0.73 -4.30
N PRO A 145 -22.46 0.22 -5.10
CA PRO A 145 -22.70 -0.09 -6.50
C PRO A 145 -23.65 -1.28 -6.66
N ALA A 146 -24.20 -1.47 -7.85
CA ALA A 146 -24.84 -2.74 -8.21
C ALA A 146 -23.82 -3.86 -8.30
N TYR A 147 -24.24 -5.10 -8.03
CA TYR A 147 -23.41 -6.30 -8.11
C TYR A 147 -23.96 -7.26 -9.17
N ASP A 148 -23.05 -7.95 -9.84
CA ASP A 148 -23.38 -9.04 -10.75
C ASP A 148 -23.78 -10.32 -9.98
N GLU A 149 -24.19 -11.37 -10.71
CA GLU A 149 -24.58 -12.67 -10.15
C GLU A 149 -23.46 -13.39 -9.38
N ASN A 150 -22.20 -12.98 -9.57
CA ASN A 150 -21.02 -13.52 -8.88
C ASN A 150 -20.60 -12.67 -7.67
N GLY A 151 -21.37 -11.63 -7.33
CA GLY A 151 -21.08 -10.71 -6.23
C GLY A 151 -19.93 -9.72 -6.51
N LEU A 152 -19.58 -9.53 -7.78
CA LEU A 152 -18.61 -8.51 -8.19
C LEU A 152 -19.35 -7.21 -8.55
N PRO A 153 -18.79 -6.03 -8.24
CA PRO A 153 -19.40 -4.76 -8.61
C PRO A 153 -19.55 -4.63 -10.13
N GLU A 154 -20.72 -4.22 -10.59
CA GLU A 154 -20.95 -3.85 -11.99
C GLU A 154 -20.18 -2.59 -12.35
N THR A 155 -19.36 -2.64 -13.38
CA THR A 155 -18.40 -1.58 -13.73
C THR A 155 -19.04 -0.20 -13.89
N ALA A 156 -20.16 -0.10 -14.63
CA ALA A 156 -20.83 1.20 -14.83
C ALA A 156 -21.32 1.81 -13.52
N SER A 157 -21.95 0.98 -12.66
CA SER A 157 -22.41 1.41 -11.35
C SER A 157 -21.27 1.76 -10.39
N LEU A 158 -20.15 1.04 -10.47
CA LEU A 158 -18.97 1.31 -9.67
C LEU A 158 -18.33 2.66 -10.06
N LEU A 159 -18.20 2.95 -11.35
CA LEU A 159 -17.68 4.24 -11.84
C LEU A 159 -18.59 5.40 -11.45
N GLU A 160 -19.92 5.26 -11.58
CA GLU A 160 -20.88 6.25 -11.10
C GLU A 160 -20.76 6.48 -9.58
N THR A 161 -20.51 5.42 -8.82
CA THR A 161 -20.26 5.52 -7.37
C THR A 161 -19.00 6.34 -7.09
N PHE A 162 -17.90 6.14 -7.85
CA PHE A 162 -16.66 6.90 -7.73
C PHE A 162 -16.87 8.39 -7.97
N ASP A 163 -17.59 8.74 -9.04
CA ASP A 163 -17.91 10.13 -9.37
C ASP A 163 -18.75 10.78 -8.27
N THR A 164 -19.78 10.07 -7.81
CA THR A 164 -20.68 10.55 -6.75
C THR A 164 -19.93 10.81 -5.44
N VAL A 165 -19.07 9.89 -5.01
CA VAL A 165 -18.25 10.06 -3.79
C VAL A 165 -17.31 11.25 -3.94
N THR A 166 -16.64 11.35 -5.08
CA THR A 166 -15.72 12.46 -5.38
C THR A 166 -16.46 13.81 -5.29
N GLU A 167 -17.65 13.92 -5.89
CA GLU A 167 -18.46 15.15 -5.84
C GLU A 167 -18.89 15.48 -4.41
N LEU A 168 -19.37 14.49 -3.63
CA LEU A 168 -19.79 14.69 -2.25
C LEU A 168 -18.63 15.18 -1.36
N LEU A 169 -17.43 14.64 -1.53
CA LEU A 169 -16.25 15.08 -0.80
C LEU A 169 -15.79 16.48 -1.25
N ARG A 170 -15.77 16.77 -2.55
CA ARG A 170 -15.39 18.09 -3.09
C ARG A 170 -16.36 19.20 -2.69
N SER A 171 -17.64 18.89 -2.63
CA SER A 171 -18.66 19.86 -2.20
C SER A 171 -18.74 20.07 -0.68
N GLY A 172 -18.04 19.23 0.10
CA GLY A 172 -18.10 19.24 1.57
C GLY A 172 -19.40 18.70 2.15
N LYS A 173 -20.28 18.11 1.35
CA LYS A 173 -21.48 17.42 1.84
C LYS A 173 -21.12 16.17 2.61
N ALA A 174 -20.12 15.41 2.14
CA ALA A 174 -19.45 14.37 2.91
C ALA A 174 -18.12 14.93 3.44
N VAL A 175 -17.83 14.67 4.71
CA VAL A 175 -16.63 15.19 5.39
C VAL A 175 -15.64 14.11 5.80
N ALA A 176 -16.04 12.85 5.75
CA ALA A 176 -15.19 11.69 5.91
C ALA A 176 -15.73 10.54 5.05
N ALA A 177 -14.83 9.69 4.59
CA ALA A 177 -15.16 8.50 3.81
C ALA A 177 -14.25 7.33 4.21
N TYR A 178 -14.81 6.12 4.16
CA TYR A 178 -14.10 4.86 4.31
C TYR A 178 -14.70 3.83 3.36
N THR A 179 -13.97 2.75 3.06
CA THR A 179 -14.48 1.64 2.25
C THR A 179 -14.53 0.36 3.08
N PRO A 180 -15.68 -0.34 3.13
CA PRO A 180 -15.78 -1.62 3.82
C PRO A 180 -14.81 -2.64 3.24
N GLY A 181 -14.10 -3.33 4.10
CA GLY A 181 -13.15 -4.38 3.76
C GLY A 181 -13.55 -5.71 4.39
N MET A 182 -12.56 -6.39 4.96
CA MET A 182 -12.70 -7.74 5.51
C MET A 182 -13.74 -7.86 6.65
N GLY A 183 -13.89 -6.84 7.48
CA GLY A 183 -14.86 -6.80 8.59
C GLY A 183 -16.17 -6.05 8.26
N GLY A 184 -16.41 -5.75 6.98
CA GLY A 184 -17.64 -5.12 6.53
C GLY A 184 -17.83 -3.68 7.01
N ILE A 185 -19.10 -3.29 7.11
CA ILE A 185 -19.51 -1.95 7.56
C ILE A 185 -19.12 -1.72 9.02
N ALA A 186 -19.25 -2.74 9.87
CA ALA A 186 -18.93 -2.63 11.28
C ALA A 186 -17.46 -2.25 11.51
N GLU A 187 -16.53 -2.89 10.77
CA GLU A 187 -15.11 -2.55 10.83
C GLU A 187 -14.85 -1.12 10.31
N ALA A 188 -15.50 -0.72 9.22
CA ALA A 188 -15.35 0.61 8.65
C ALA A 188 -15.76 1.69 9.66
N VAL A 189 -16.96 1.56 10.25
CA VAL A 189 -17.50 2.49 11.26
C VAL A 189 -16.60 2.53 12.50
N MET A 190 -16.16 1.37 12.99
CA MET A 190 -15.24 1.25 14.12
C MET A 190 -13.95 2.07 13.87
N LYS A 191 -13.31 1.87 12.73
CA LYS A 191 -12.08 2.58 12.38
C LYS A 191 -12.28 4.08 12.21
N MET A 192 -13.42 4.50 11.65
CA MET A 192 -13.77 5.91 11.56
C MET A 192 -13.99 6.53 12.94
N GLY A 193 -14.49 5.79 13.92
CA GLY A 193 -14.71 6.26 15.29
C GLY A 193 -13.42 6.50 16.08
N PHE A 194 -12.39 5.69 15.87
CA PHE A 194 -11.17 5.70 16.71
C PHE A 194 -10.41 7.03 16.66
N GLY A 195 -10.32 7.68 15.49
CA GLY A 195 -9.42 8.82 15.28
C GLY A 195 -9.73 10.04 16.17
N ASN A 196 -10.99 10.40 16.33
CA ASN A 196 -11.43 11.55 17.13
C ASN A 196 -12.22 11.15 18.39
N GLY A 197 -12.24 9.86 18.74
CA GLY A 197 -12.95 9.38 19.93
C GLY A 197 -14.46 9.48 19.85
N LEU A 198 -15.01 9.58 18.63
CA LEU A 198 -16.46 9.64 18.42
C LEU A 198 -17.04 8.22 18.41
N GLY A 199 -18.21 8.08 19.00
CA GLY A 199 -19.00 6.85 18.96
C GLY A 199 -19.94 6.80 17.76
N PHE A 200 -20.74 5.75 17.71
CA PHE A 200 -21.71 5.55 16.66
C PHE A 200 -22.93 4.75 17.13
N ALA A 201 -24.11 5.23 16.85
CA ALA A 201 -25.34 4.50 17.06
C ALA A 201 -25.85 3.96 15.71
N PHE A 202 -25.78 2.62 15.56
CA PHE A 202 -26.28 1.94 14.37
C PHE A 202 -27.81 2.02 14.30
N ASP A 203 -28.35 2.07 13.10
CA ASP A 203 -29.79 1.93 12.87
C ASP A 203 -30.21 0.48 13.18
N ASP A 204 -31.20 0.30 14.05
CA ASP A 204 -31.70 -1.01 14.48
C ASP A 204 -32.37 -1.82 13.33
N ALA A 205 -32.66 -1.19 12.20
CA ALA A 205 -33.17 -1.89 11.01
C ALA A 205 -32.08 -2.66 10.25
N LEU A 206 -30.80 -2.45 10.55
CA LEU A 206 -29.69 -3.20 9.93
C LEU A 206 -29.61 -4.59 10.52
N THR A 207 -29.28 -5.56 9.69
CA THR A 207 -29.01 -6.93 10.13
C THR A 207 -27.53 -7.14 10.39
N LEU A 208 -27.18 -8.16 11.18
CA LEU A 208 -25.78 -8.54 11.39
C LEU A 208 -25.07 -8.96 10.09
N ASP A 209 -25.79 -9.61 9.19
CA ASP A 209 -25.27 -9.99 7.88
C ASP A 209 -24.92 -8.77 7.03
N GLU A 210 -25.69 -7.69 7.12
CA GLU A 210 -25.36 -6.43 6.46
C GLU A 210 -24.16 -5.73 7.11
N LEU A 211 -24.08 -5.75 8.45
CA LEU A 211 -23.01 -5.08 9.18
C LEU A 211 -21.65 -5.76 8.99
N PHE A 212 -21.61 -7.10 8.96
CA PHE A 212 -20.37 -7.87 8.88
C PHE A 212 -20.14 -8.55 7.53
N GLY A 213 -21.08 -8.43 6.60
CA GLY A 213 -20.96 -8.94 5.23
C GLY A 213 -19.97 -8.13 4.39
N TYR A 214 -19.47 -8.75 3.32
CA TYR A 214 -18.63 -8.04 2.36
C TYR A 214 -19.44 -7.05 1.53
N ALA A 215 -18.88 -5.84 1.38
CA ALA A 215 -19.49 -4.76 0.59
C ALA A 215 -18.42 -4.03 -0.25
N TYR A 216 -17.58 -4.80 -0.96
CA TYR A 216 -16.51 -4.24 -1.79
C TYR A 216 -17.06 -3.33 -2.89
N GLY A 217 -16.40 -2.20 -3.11
CA GLY A 217 -16.88 -1.17 -4.04
C GLY A 217 -17.78 -0.12 -3.39
N SER A 218 -18.24 -0.36 -2.15
CA SER A 218 -19.08 0.57 -1.39
C SER A 218 -18.25 1.58 -0.59
N PHE A 219 -18.90 2.68 -0.20
CA PHE A 219 -18.33 3.73 0.63
C PHE A 219 -19.21 4.02 1.84
N VAL A 220 -18.61 4.10 3.01
CA VAL A 220 -19.18 4.63 4.24
C VAL A 220 -18.84 6.11 4.30
N LEU A 221 -19.87 6.97 4.31
CA LEU A 221 -19.73 8.42 4.19
C LEU A 221 -20.32 9.10 5.42
N GLU A 222 -19.55 9.93 6.12
CA GLU A 222 -20.05 10.86 7.12
C GLU A 222 -20.60 12.10 6.41
N MET A 223 -21.89 12.36 6.57
CA MET A 223 -22.59 13.44 5.88
C MET A 223 -22.75 14.66 6.79
N ALA A 224 -22.11 15.76 6.44
CA ALA A 224 -22.33 17.05 7.10
C ALA A 224 -23.68 17.66 6.68
N ASP A 225 -24.15 17.34 5.47
CA ASP A 225 -25.44 17.80 4.96
C ASP A 225 -26.09 16.73 4.07
N GLY A 226 -27.39 16.53 4.26
CA GLY A 226 -28.17 15.59 3.48
C GLY A 226 -27.95 14.11 3.81
N THR A 227 -28.28 13.26 2.86
CA THR A 227 -28.08 11.79 2.90
C THR A 227 -27.88 11.26 1.49
N VAL A 228 -27.20 10.12 1.37
CA VAL A 228 -27.02 9.38 0.11
C VAL A 228 -27.11 7.87 0.39
N GLY A 229 -27.67 7.12 -0.53
CA GLY A 229 -27.80 5.66 -0.35
C GLY A 229 -28.54 5.27 0.93
N LYS A 230 -28.01 4.26 1.65
CA LYS A 230 -28.62 3.71 2.87
C LYS A 230 -28.03 4.39 4.11
N VAL A 231 -28.89 4.94 4.98
CA VAL A 231 -28.43 5.46 6.29
C VAL A 231 -28.07 4.29 7.18
N LEU A 232 -26.86 4.33 7.76
CA LEU A 232 -26.32 3.32 8.67
C LEU A 232 -26.55 3.67 10.14
N GLY A 233 -26.72 4.95 10.45
CA GLY A 233 -26.86 5.46 11.82
C GLY A 233 -26.32 6.87 11.96
N VAL A 234 -25.98 7.23 13.20
CA VAL A 234 -25.55 8.59 13.58
C VAL A 234 -24.32 8.53 14.47
N THR A 235 -23.38 9.44 14.24
CA THR A 235 -22.20 9.63 15.11
C THR A 235 -22.60 10.19 16.47
N THR A 236 -21.93 9.73 17.53
CA THR A 236 -22.21 10.14 18.91
C THR A 236 -20.98 10.72 19.60
N ALA A 237 -21.18 11.52 20.64
CA ALA A 237 -20.08 12.15 21.38
C ALA A 237 -19.57 11.29 22.56
N ASP A 238 -20.21 10.18 22.84
CA ASP A 238 -19.93 9.35 24.02
C ASP A 238 -18.82 8.32 23.83
N GLY A 239 -18.29 8.18 22.63
CA GLY A 239 -17.22 7.25 22.29
C GLY A 239 -17.65 5.77 22.41
N SER A 240 -18.95 5.46 22.24
CA SER A 240 -19.47 4.10 22.25
C SER A 240 -20.04 3.70 20.90
N PHE A 241 -20.01 2.39 20.61
CA PHE A 241 -20.69 1.80 19.46
C PHE A 241 -21.92 1.06 19.98
N SER A 242 -23.12 1.49 19.57
CA SER A 242 -24.38 0.93 20.05
C SER A 242 -25.23 0.34 18.92
N TYR A 243 -25.90 -0.79 19.24
CA TYR A 243 -26.79 -1.50 18.34
C TYR A 243 -27.82 -2.29 19.16
N HIS A 244 -29.12 -2.17 18.87
CA HIS A 244 -30.22 -2.83 19.59
C HIS A 244 -30.17 -2.68 21.13
N GLY A 245 -29.78 -1.49 21.59
CA GLY A 245 -29.71 -1.20 23.03
C GLY A 245 -28.46 -1.73 23.76
N GLU A 246 -27.62 -2.51 23.08
CA GLU A 246 -26.31 -2.91 23.57
C GLU A 246 -25.26 -1.88 23.15
N ALA A 247 -24.25 -1.66 24.00
CA ALA A 247 -23.19 -0.71 23.70
C ALA A 247 -21.82 -1.27 24.10
N LEU A 248 -20.83 -1.03 23.24
CA LEU A 248 -19.43 -1.32 23.48
C LEU A 248 -18.64 -0.01 23.53
N SER A 249 -17.83 0.18 24.55
CA SER A 249 -16.93 1.34 24.59
C SER A 249 -15.86 1.24 23.53
N GLN A 250 -15.37 2.37 23.05
CA GLN A 250 -14.26 2.43 22.11
C GLN A 250 -13.02 1.68 22.62
N THR A 251 -12.73 1.76 23.93
CA THR A 251 -11.61 1.04 24.55
C THR A 251 -11.76 -0.48 24.45
N GLN A 252 -12.97 -1.01 24.64
CA GLN A 252 -13.22 -2.45 24.48
C GLN A 252 -13.02 -2.90 23.03
N VAL A 253 -13.56 -2.13 22.09
CA VAL A 253 -13.46 -2.46 20.65
C VAL A 253 -12.03 -2.32 20.15
N LEU A 254 -11.33 -1.26 20.56
CA LEU A 254 -9.92 -1.04 20.19
C LEU A 254 -9.01 -2.15 20.76
N GLY A 255 -9.19 -2.51 22.04
CA GLY A 255 -8.44 -3.61 22.65
C GLY A 255 -8.65 -4.93 21.91
N ALA A 256 -9.91 -5.29 21.58
CA ALA A 256 -10.19 -6.50 20.82
C ALA A 256 -9.57 -6.48 19.41
N TYR A 257 -9.47 -5.31 18.78
CA TYR A 257 -8.85 -5.13 17.48
C TYR A 257 -7.32 -5.24 17.52
N GLU A 258 -6.68 -4.56 18.49
CA GLU A 258 -5.21 -4.52 18.61
C GLU A 258 -4.64 -5.83 19.16
N ASP A 259 -5.30 -6.45 20.13
CA ASP A 259 -4.83 -7.67 20.80
C ASP A 259 -4.92 -8.93 19.90
N LYS A 260 -5.60 -8.86 18.77
CA LYS A 260 -5.85 -10.01 17.90
C LYS A 260 -4.60 -10.78 17.51
N LEU A 261 -3.51 -10.09 17.23
CA LEU A 261 -2.24 -10.68 16.81
C LEU A 261 -1.14 -10.53 17.88
N GLU A 262 -1.42 -9.93 19.03
CA GLU A 262 -0.41 -9.60 20.04
C GLU A 262 0.40 -10.82 20.51
N SER A 263 -0.24 -11.99 20.62
CA SER A 263 0.42 -13.24 21.03
C SER A 263 1.39 -13.81 19.98
N VAL A 264 1.25 -13.40 18.70
CA VAL A 264 2.03 -13.93 17.57
C VAL A 264 3.00 -12.87 17.03
N TYR A 265 2.54 -11.63 17.03
CA TYR A 265 3.28 -10.47 16.56
C TYR A 265 3.03 -9.29 17.50
N ALA A 266 3.82 -9.23 18.57
CA ALA A 266 3.64 -8.25 19.62
C ALA A 266 3.92 -6.82 19.12
N CYS A 267 2.94 -5.92 19.30
CA CYS A 267 3.09 -4.49 19.10
C CYS A 267 3.48 -3.76 20.39
N ASN A 268 3.04 -4.30 21.54
CA ASN A 268 3.35 -3.76 22.86
C ASN A 268 4.64 -4.38 23.41
N ILE A 269 5.78 -3.89 22.94
CA ILE A 269 7.09 -4.35 23.40
C ILE A 269 7.38 -3.69 24.75
N PRO A 270 7.62 -4.45 25.84
CA PRO A 270 7.98 -3.85 27.12
C PRO A 270 9.22 -2.98 27.00
N THR A 271 9.14 -1.76 27.52
CA THR A 271 10.33 -0.88 27.57
C THR A 271 11.38 -1.56 28.45
N PRO A 272 12.61 -1.76 27.97
CA PRO A 272 13.68 -2.36 28.77
C PRO A 272 13.87 -1.56 30.07
N ALA A 273 14.00 -2.25 31.18
CA ALA A 273 14.26 -1.62 32.49
C ALA A 273 15.62 -0.92 32.54
N GLN A 274 16.51 -1.22 31.60
CA GLN A 274 17.82 -0.58 31.45
C GLN A 274 17.80 0.41 30.28
N SER A 275 18.32 1.61 30.52
CA SER A 275 18.60 2.56 29.43
C SER A 275 19.60 1.94 28.46
N MET A 276 19.28 1.94 27.16
CA MET A 276 20.26 1.57 26.16
C MET A 276 21.38 2.59 26.15
N GLU A 277 22.64 2.11 26.19
CA GLU A 277 23.78 2.98 25.97
C GLU A 277 23.70 3.59 24.58
N THR A 278 23.76 4.90 24.52
CA THR A 278 23.89 5.63 23.26
C THR A 278 25.36 5.86 22.98
N PHE A 279 25.82 5.41 21.83
CA PHE A 279 27.18 5.64 21.37
C PHE A 279 27.17 6.82 20.39
N SER A 280 27.95 7.85 20.66
CA SER A 280 28.27 8.89 19.70
C SER A 280 29.78 8.88 19.46
N TYR A 281 30.18 8.99 18.22
CA TYR A 281 31.58 9.14 17.84
C TYR A 281 31.81 10.52 17.23
N GLU A 282 32.60 11.35 17.90
CA GLU A 282 33.11 12.59 17.35
C GLU A 282 34.58 12.41 17.00
N ALA A 283 34.89 12.51 15.72
CA ALA A 283 36.27 12.44 15.27
C ALA A 283 37.01 13.70 15.73
N THR A 284 37.98 13.57 16.60
CA THR A 284 38.85 14.66 17.06
C THR A 284 39.72 15.20 15.94
N GLN A 285 39.99 14.40 14.91
CA GLN A 285 40.71 14.80 13.70
C GLN A 285 40.16 14.09 12.49
N ARG A 286 39.82 14.80 11.43
CA ARG A 286 39.57 14.23 10.11
C ARG A 286 40.93 14.05 9.43
N LYS A 287 41.34 12.78 9.20
CA LYS A 287 42.53 12.46 8.42
C LYS A 287 42.30 12.90 6.97
N ALA A 288 43.20 13.71 6.44
CA ALA A 288 43.20 14.04 5.02
C ALA A 288 43.64 12.78 4.21
N PRO A 289 43.08 12.56 3.01
CA PRO A 289 43.51 11.48 2.15
C PRO A 289 44.98 11.65 1.74
N ALA A 290 45.71 10.55 1.60
CA ALA A 290 47.12 10.58 1.17
C ALA A 290 47.26 11.12 -0.26
N VAL A 291 46.30 10.77 -1.13
CA VAL A 291 46.21 11.27 -2.50
C VAL A 291 45.04 12.25 -2.57
N LYS A 292 45.29 13.49 -2.93
CA LYS A 292 44.29 14.54 -3.07
C LYS A 292 43.91 14.68 -4.55
N VAL A 293 42.66 14.47 -4.87
CA VAL A 293 42.09 14.67 -6.19
C VAL A 293 40.91 15.64 -6.09
N ALA A 294 40.74 16.48 -7.11
CA ALA A 294 39.64 17.48 -7.10
C ALA A 294 38.26 16.79 -7.17
N LYS A 295 38.13 15.71 -7.94
CA LYS A 295 36.93 14.87 -8.02
C LYS A 295 37.37 13.42 -7.92
N PRO A 296 37.08 12.71 -6.81
CA PRO A 296 37.35 11.28 -6.70
C PRO A 296 36.61 10.49 -7.77
N LYS A 297 37.32 9.59 -8.43
CA LYS A 297 36.72 8.63 -9.36
C LYS A 297 36.20 7.43 -8.61
N VAL A 298 34.93 7.08 -8.87
CA VAL A 298 34.22 5.95 -8.23
C VAL A 298 33.84 4.95 -9.31
N LEU A 299 34.42 3.77 -9.26
CA LEU A 299 34.07 2.66 -10.17
C LEU A 299 32.85 1.91 -9.63
N ILE A 300 31.86 1.70 -10.50
CA ILE A 300 30.63 1.00 -10.19
C ILE A 300 30.51 -0.19 -11.14
N PRO A 301 30.94 -1.42 -10.73
CA PRO A 301 30.75 -2.59 -11.56
C PRO A 301 29.28 -2.99 -11.59
N ALA A 302 28.76 -3.19 -12.81
CA ALA A 302 27.42 -3.71 -13.04
C ALA A 302 27.53 -5.17 -13.50
N PHE A 303 27.19 -6.10 -12.61
CA PHE A 303 27.14 -7.54 -12.86
C PHE A 303 25.76 -7.93 -13.39
N PRO A 304 25.62 -9.13 -13.98
CA PRO A 304 24.28 -9.66 -14.29
C PRO A 304 23.39 -9.67 -13.04
N GLY A 305 22.23 -9.02 -13.11
CA GLY A 305 21.32 -8.86 -11.99
C GLY A 305 21.57 -7.63 -11.10
N THR A 306 22.61 -6.83 -11.33
CA THR A 306 22.74 -5.50 -10.70
C THR A 306 21.64 -4.59 -11.21
N ASN A 307 21.00 -3.81 -10.32
CA ASN A 307 19.93 -2.88 -10.68
C ASN A 307 19.97 -1.54 -9.97
N CYS A 308 21.01 -1.23 -9.23
CA CYS A 308 21.16 0.04 -8.51
C CYS A 308 22.35 0.88 -9.01
N GLU A 309 22.94 0.55 -10.16
CA GLU A 309 24.14 1.22 -10.67
C GLU A 309 23.91 2.68 -11.05
N TYR A 310 22.75 3.00 -11.62
CA TYR A 310 22.42 4.37 -12.02
C TYR A 310 22.08 5.27 -10.82
N ASP A 311 21.34 4.75 -9.84
CA ASP A 311 21.03 5.46 -8.59
C ASP A 311 22.30 5.72 -7.79
N SER A 312 23.19 4.72 -7.72
CA SER A 312 24.53 4.84 -7.11
C SER A 312 25.36 5.91 -7.81
N ALA A 313 25.39 5.89 -9.16
CA ALA A 313 26.10 6.89 -9.95
C ALA A 313 25.53 8.31 -9.73
N LYS A 314 24.20 8.45 -9.57
CA LYS A 314 23.57 9.71 -9.25
C LYS A 314 24.03 10.22 -7.87
N ALA A 315 23.96 9.36 -6.84
CA ALA A 315 24.37 9.71 -5.49
C ALA A 315 25.86 10.12 -5.43
N VAL A 316 26.72 9.42 -6.17
CA VAL A 316 28.16 9.75 -6.31
C VAL A 316 28.34 11.15 -6.91
N ARG A 317 27.62 11.49 -7.98
CA ARG A 317 27.67 12.84 -8.59
C ARG A 317 27.16 13.92 -7.65
N ASP A 318 26.07 13.66 -6.96
CA ASP A 318 25.47 14.60 -6.00
C ASP A 318 26.42 14.86 -4.82
N ALA A 319 27.26 13.88 -4.45
CA ALA A 319 28.32 14.01 -3.46
C ALA A 319 29.59 14.72 -4.00
N GLY A 320 29.64 15.10 -5.28
CA GLY A 320 30.75 15.82 -5.90
C GLY A 320 31.88 14.94 -6.45
N ALA A 321 31.67 13.63 -6.56
CA ALA A 321 32.61 12.68 -7.15
C ALA A 321 32.23 12.32 -8.61
N GLU A 322 33.09 11.60 -9.31
CA GLU A 322 32.91 11.18 -10.70
C GLU A 322 32.66 9.67 -10.78
N PRO A 323 31.42 9.22 -11.07
CA PRO A 323 31.11 7.82 -11.19
C PRO A 323 31.42 7.29 -12.58
N GLU A 324 31.95 6.08 -12.65
CA GLU A 324 32.11 5.30 -13.87
C GLU A 324 31.48 3.93 -13.70
N ILE A 325 30.43 3.66 -14.50
CA ILE A 325 29.75 2.35 -14.53
C ILE A 325 30.50 1.45 -15.52
N ILE A 326 30.93 0.28 -15.07
CA ILE A 326 31.59 -0.73 -15.89
C ILE A 326 30.72 -1.97 -15.94
N VAL A 327 30.14 -2.24 -17.09
CA VAL A 327 29.34 -3.45 -17.31
C VAL A 327 30.25 -4.65 -17.46
N ILE A 328 30.02 -5.67 -16.65
CA ILE A 328 30.68 -6.96 -16.74
C ILE A 328 29.93 -7.84 -17.74
N ASN A 329 30.47 -7.97 -18.92
CA ASN A 329 29.87 -8.73 -20.01
C ASN A 329 30.14 -10.22 -19.84
N ASN A 330 29.11 -11.01 -19.51
CA ASN A 330 29.20 -12.43 -19.22
C ASN A 330 28.68 -13.37 -20.33
N LEU A 331 28.39 -12.85 -21.52
CA LEU A 331 27.85 -13.64 -22.62
C LEU A 331 28.86 -14.64 -23.22
N SER A 332 30.17 -14.42 -22.99
CA SER A 332 31.22 -15.28 -23.44
C SER A 332 32.44 -15.20 -22.50
N ALA A 333 33.29 -16.24 -22.49
CA ALA A 333 34.52 -16.23 -21.70
C ALA A 333 35.44 -15.05 -22.10
N ASP A 334 35.52 -14.74 -23.39
CA ASP A 334 36.27 -13.60 -23.91
C ASP A 334 35.67 -12.25 -23.47
N GLY A 335 34.33 -12.15 -23.40
CA GLY A 335 33.62 -10.97 -22.85
C GLY A 335 33.97 -10.76 -21.37
N ILE A 336 34.00 -11.79 -20.58
CA ILE A 336 34.42 -11.74 -19.16
C ILE A 336 35.87 -11.26 -19.06
N ALA A 337 36.78 -11.88 -19.80
CA ALA A 337 38.21 -11.55 -19.77
C ALA A 337 38.43 -10.05 -20.09
N ARG A 338 37.87 -9.55 -21.18
CA ARG A 338 37.93 -8.11 -21.53
C ARG A 338 37.32 -7.19 -20.46
N SER A 339 36.23 -7.60 -19.84
CA SER A 339 35.60 -6.80 -18.76
C SER A 339 36.51 -6.72 -17.53
N VAL A 340 37.16 -7.82 -17.17
CA VAL A 340 38.13 -7.88 -16.06
C VAL A 340 39.36 -7.04 -16.37
N GLU A 341 39.90 -7.13 -17.57
CA GLU A 341 41.04 -6.32 -18.02
C GLU A 341 40.71 -4.83 -17.97
N ARG A 342 39.56 -4.42 -18.50
CA ARG A 342 39.08 -3.04 -18.44
C ARG A 342 38.91 -2.55 -17.00
N PHE A 343 38.27 -3.35 -16.15
CA PHE A 343 38.08 -3.01 -14.75
C PHE A 343 39.43 -2.84 -14.03
N ALA A 344 40.42 -3.74 -14.29
CA ALA A 344 41.74 -3.67 -13.70
C ALA A 344 42.51 -2.41 -14.13
N GLU A 345 42.35 -1.96 -15.39
CA GLU A 345 42.96 -0.70 -15.86
C GLU A 345 42.36 0.50 -15.20
N GLU A 346 41.01 0.59 -15.14
CA GLU A 346 40.29 1.73 -14.52
C GLU A 346 40.54 1.78 -13.02
N LEU A 347 40.77 0.63 -12.37
CA LEU A 347 41.06 0.56 -10.94
C LEU A 347 42.36 1.31 -10.57
N LYS A 348 43.33 1.36 -11.47
CA LYS A 348 44.62 2.06 -11.24
C LYS A 348 44.44 3.57 -11.01
N THR A 349 43.36 4.18 -11.52
CA THR A 349 43.10 5.59 -11.43
C THR A 349 41.92 5.93 -10.48
N ALA A 350 41.20 4.93 -10.00
CA ALA A 350 40.05 5.12 -9.13
C ALA A 350 40.45 5.30 -7.65
N GLN A 351 39.68 6.03 -6.90
CA GLN A 351 39.83 6.22 -5.46
C GLN A 351 38.84 5.38 -4.66
N VAL A 352 37.72 4.99 -5.28
CA VAL A 352 36.65 4.21 -4.65
C VAL A 352 36.14 3.14 -5.63
N VAL A 353 35.83 1.98 -5.10
CA VAL A 353 35.02 0.96 -5.77
C VAL A 353 33.70 0.85 -5.00
N PHE A 354 32.60 1.04 -5.67
CA PHE A 354 31.25 0.93 -5.10
C PHE A 354 30.53 -0.24 -5.79
N ILE A 355 30.28 -1.29 -5.05
CA ILE A 355 29.55 -2.48 -5.53
C ILE A 355 28.08 -2.30 -5.17
N PRO A 356 27.20 -2.03 -6.17
CA PRO A 356 25.78 -1.83 -5.90
C PRO A 356 25.07 -3.13 -5.59
N GLY A 357 23.85 -3.01 -5.03
CA GLY A 357 22.97 -4.15 -4.79
C GLY A 357 22.27 -4.65 -6.06
N GLY A 358 21.49 -5.71 -5.91
CA GLY A 358 20.71 -6.33 -6.97
C GLY A 358 20.50 -7.83 -6.74
N PHE A 359 20.08 -8.53 -7.78
CA PHE A 359 19.85 -9.99 -7.78
C PHE A 359 21.00 -10.75 -8.43
N SER A 360 22.18 -10.17 -8.49
CA SER A 360 23.37 -10.82 -9.03
C SER A 360 23.85 -11.90 -8.07
N GLY A 361 23.69 -13.16 -8.42
CA GLY A 361 24.37 -14.36 -7.94
C GLY A 361 24.98 -14.35 -6.54
N GLY A 362 24.35 -13.59 -5.66
CA GLY A 362 24.82 -13.40 -4.30
C GLY A 362 24.82 -14.66 -3.48
#